data_7c8761006a65993dfb9a86bb7a32bc8c
#
_entry.id   7c8761006a65993dfb9a86bb7a32bc8c
#
_cell.length_a   1.000
_cell.length_b   1.000
_cell.length_c   1.000
_cell.angle_alpha   90.00
_cell.angle_beta   90.00
_cell.angle_gamma   90.00
#
_symmetry.space_group_name_H-M   'P 1'
#
loop_
_entity.id
_entity.type
_entity.pdbx_description
1 polymer ?
#
loop_
_entity_poly.entity_id
_entity_poly.type
_entity_poly.pdbx_seq_one_letter_code
_entity_poly.pdbx_strand_id
1 'polypeptide(L)'
;MPRPAPFRGPPAPHFRSAIEQAEQEGVARNDMTLKLTRRDASDMQRDRTLPVADISYAAGVMTFLGVKVETGGVETSTLDRGEA
;
A
#
# COMPACT_ATOMS: atom_id res chain seq x y z
N MET A 1 8.68 -10.04 20.30
CA MET A 1 9.27 -9.90 18.97
C MET A 1 9.64 -8.46 18.72
N PRO A 2 10.83 -8.20 18.21
CA PRO A 2 11.16 -6.84 17.84
C PRO A 2 10.22 -6.34 16.75
N ARG A 3 9.87 -5.08 16.81
CA ARG A 3 9.10 -4.47 15.74
C ARG A 3 9.92 -4.48 14.46
N PRO A 4 9.32 -4.78 13.30
CA PRO A 4 10.04 -4.58 12.06
C PRO A 4 10.47 -3.13 11.95
N ALA A 5 11.70 -2.89 11.52
CA ALA A 5 12.16 -1.53 11.30
C ALA A 5 11.27 -0.84 10.27
N PRO A 6 10.95 0.47 10.46
CA PRO A 6 10.22 1.18 9.43
C PRO A 6 11.03 1.14 8.13
N PHE A 7 10.33 0.94 7.02
CA PHE A 7 11.00 0.91 5.73
C PHE A 7 11.60 2.28 5.42
N ARG A 8 12.72 2.26 4.67
CA ARG A 8 13.38 3.47 4.20
C ARG A 8 13.16 3.61 2.71
N GLY A 9 13.02 4.86 2.25
CA GLY A 9 12.84 5.16 0.84
C GLY A 9 11.39 5.28 0.44
N PRO A 10 11.10 5.30 -0.88
CA PRO A 10 9.74 5.48 -1.38
C PRO A 10 8.82 4.35 -0.95
N PRO A 11 7.57 4.65 -0.58
CA PRO A 11 6.63 3.61 -0.15
C PRO A 11 6.20 2.67 -1.29
N ALA A 12 6.17 3.15 -2.54
CA ALA A 12 5.67 2.36 -3.66
C ALA A 12 6.39 1.04 -3.87
N PRO A 13 7.74 0.97 -4.01
CA PRO A 13 8.41 -0.31 -4.21
C PRO A 13 8.30 -1.22 -2.98
N HIS A 14 8.28 -0.65 -1.79
CA HIS A 14 8.12 -1.43 -0.57
C HIS A 14 6.77 -2.14 -0.55
N PHE A 15 5.68 -1.42 -0.82
CA PHE A 15 4.34 -2.00 -0.78
C PHE A 15 4.03 -2.85 -2.00
N ARG A 16 4.67 -2.57 -3.14
CA ARG A 16 4.58 -3.49 -4.29
C ARG A 16 5.08 -4.88 -3.89
N SER A 17 6.24 -4.95 -3.26
CA SER A 17 6.79 -6.22 -2.77
C SER A 17 5.89 -6.89 -1.75
N ALA A 18 5.31 -6.11 -0.84
CA ALA A 18 4.40 -6.63 0.18
C ALA A 18 3.13 -7.23 -0.44
N ILE A 19 2.57 -6.55 -1.45
CA ILE A 19 1.37 -7.05 -2.17
C ILE A 19 1.70 -8.33 -2.93
N GLU A 20 2.82 -8.36 -3.64
CA GLU A 20 3.25 -9.55 -4.38
C GLU A 20 3.50 -10.72 -3.45
N GLN A 21 4.12 -10.48 -2.30
CA GLN A 21 4.34 -11.49 -1.28
C GLN A 21 3.01 -12.06 -0.77
N ALA A 22 2.06 -11.19 -0.46
CA ALA A 22 0.75 -11.63 0.01
C ALA A 22 0.01 -12.45 -1.05
N GLU A 23 0.09 -12.06 -2.32
CA GLU A 23 -0.48 -12.84 -3.42
C GLU A 23 0.12 -14.24 -3.50
N GLN A 24 1.43 -14.35 -3.36
CA GLN A 24 2.11 -15.64 -3.37
C GLN A 24 1.67 -16.52 -2.20
N GLU A 25 1.24 -15.92 -1.12
CA GLU A 25 0.72 -16.64 0.04
C GLU A 25 -0.78 -16.94 -0.07
N GLY A 26 -1.39 -16.62 -1.20
CA GLY A 26 -2.78 -16.96 -1.47
C GLY A 26 -3.80 -15.89 -1.12
N VAL A 27 -3.37 -14.68 -0.82
CA VAL A 27 -4.27 -13.58 -0.50
C VAL A 27 -4.67 -12.84 -1.78
N ALA A 28 -5.95 -12.73 -2.05
CA ALA A 28 -6.43 -11.98 -3.21
C ALA A 28 -6.27 -10.48 -2.99
N ARG A 29 -5.95 -9.73 -4.05
CA ARG A 29 -5.81 -8.27 -3.95
C ARG A 29 -7.07 -7.58 -3.46
N ASN A 30 -8.25 -8.13 -3.79
CA ASN A 30 -9.53 -7.60 -3.33
C ASN A 30 -9.70 -7.69 -1.81
N ASP A 31 -8.99 -8.60 -1.16
CA ASP A 31 -9.05 -8.78 0.28
C ASP A 31 -8.03 -7.94 1.02
N MET A 32 -7.14 -7.28 0.30
CA MET A 32 -6.11 -6.44 0.87
C MET A 32 -6.56 -4.99 0.99
N THR A 33 -6.08 -4.31 2.01
CA THR A 33 -6.23 -2.86 2.17
C THR A 33 -4.87 -2.28 2.53
N LEU A 34 -4.40 -1.32 1.76
CA LEU A 34 -3.14 -0.64 2.04
C LEU A 34 -3.43 0.58 2.89
N LYS A 35 -3.00 0.54 4.14
CA LYS A 35 -3.19 1.64 5.08
C LYS A 35 -1.94 2.49 5.12
N LEU A 36 -2.03 3.71 4.59
CA LEU A 36 -0.91 4.63 4.48
C LEU A 36 -1.07 5.79 5.44
N THR A 37 0.08 6.25 5.99
CA THR A 37 0.12 7.54 6.62
C THR A 37 -0.11 8.61 5.54
N ARG A 38 -0.54 9.80 5.96
CA ARG A 38 -0.73 10.91 5.01
C ARG A 38 0.54 11.24 4.27
N ARG A 39 1.67 11.16 4.95
CA ARG A 39 2.99 11.41 4.36
C ARG A 39 3.29 10.40 3.25
N ASP A 40 3.12 9.12 3.54
CA ASP A 40 3.42 8.07 2.57
C ASP A 40 2.46 8.12 1.38
N ALA A 41 1.19 8.40 1.62
CA ALA A 41 0.23 8.58 0.53
C ALA A 41 0.63 9.73 -0.37
N SER A 42 1.05 10.85 0.21
CA SER A 42 1.51 12.01 -0.54
C SER A 42 2.78 11.70 -1.34
N ASP A 43 3.74 10.99 -0.72
CA ASP A 43 4.96 10.58 -1.40
C ASP A 43 4.67 9.65 -2.57
N MET A 44 3.73 8.73 -2.41
CA MET A 44 3.33 7.81 -3.46
C MET A 44 2.68 8.55 -4.64
N GLN A 45 1.84 9.55 -4.35
CA GLN A 45 1.20 10.35 -5.39
C GLN A 45 2.20 11.18 -6.19
N ARG A 46 3.32 11.55 -5.58
CA ARG A 46 4.36 12.37 -6.22
C ARG A 46 5.50 11.54 -6.81
N ASP A 47 5.45 10.24 -6.68
CA ASP A 47 6.51 9.35 -7.15
C ASP A 47 6.48 9.27 -8.67
N ARG A 48 7.48 9.85 -9.32
CA ARG A 48 7.59 9.88 -10.78
C ARG A 48 8.04 8.55 -11.38
N THR A 49 8.61 7.68 -10.55
CA THR A 49 9.04 6.35 -11.01
C THR A 49 7.87 5.36 -11.04
N LEU A 50 6.75 5.73 -10.42
CA LEU A 50 5.57 4.88 -10.35
C LEU A 50 4.76 5.02 -11.64
N PRO A 51 4.50 3.90 -12.37
CA PRO A 51 3.65 3.97 -13.56
C PRO A 51 2.27 4.50 -13.21
N VAL A 52 1.73 5.36 -14.07
CA VAL A 52 0.41 5.97 -13.86
C VAL A 52 -0.68 4.89 -13.73
N ALA A 53 -0.52 3.79 -14.45
CA ALA A 53 -1.48 2.69 -14.41
C ALA A 53 -1.53 1.96 -13.07
N ASP A 54 -0.51 2.09 -12.23
CA ASP A 54 -0.46 1.41 -10.94
C ASP A 54 -1.33 2.09 -9.88
N ILE A 55 -1.64 3.37 -10.07
CA ILE A 55 -2.52 4.11 -9.17
C ILE A 55 -3.77 4.52 -9.95
N SER A 56 -4.94 4.27 -9.39
CA SER A 56 -6.18 4.74 -9.98
C SER A 56 -7.11 5.31 -8.92
N TYR A 57 -8.03 6.14 -9.37
CA TYR A 57 -9.07 6.72 -8.54
C TYR A 57 -10.41 6.38 -9.16
N ALA A 58 -11.28 5.73 -8.40
CA ALA A 58 -12.62 5.41 -8.83
C ALA A 58 -13.58 5.71 -7.68
N ALA A 59 -14.61 6.48 -7.94
CA ALA A 59 -15.61 6.87 -6.94
C ALA A 59 -14.95 7.48 -5.67
N GLY A 60 -13.87 8.23 -5.84
CA GLY A 60 -13.15 8.86 -4.73
C GLY A 60 -12.24 7.92 -3.95
N VAL A 61 -12.11 6.68 -4.38
CA VAL A 61 -11.25 5.69 -3.72
C VAL A 61 -9.96 5.51 -4.53
N MET A 62 -8.83 5.69 -3.87
CA MET A 62 -7.52 5.42 -4.46
C MET A 62 -7.22 3.93 -4.39
N THR A 63 -6.69 3.37 -5.48
CA THR A 63 -6.18 2.00 -5.49
C THR A 63 -4.73 1.98 -5.96
N PHE A 64 -3.95 1.07 -5.42
CA PHE A 64 -2.57 0.84 -5.82
C PHE A 64 -2.41 -0.63 -6.19
N LEU A 65 -2.08 -0.90 -7.46
CA LEU A 65 -1.96 -2.27 -7.99
C LEU A 65 -3.24 -3.10 -7.75
N GLY A 66 -4.39 -2.44 -7.77
CA GLY A 66 -5.67 -3.11 -7.52
C GLY A 66 -6.04 -3.26 -6.05
N VAL A 67 -5.19 -2.79 -5.13
CA VAL A 67 -5.44 -2.85 -3.69
C VAL A 67 -6.00 -1.51 -3.21
N LYS A 68 -7.09 -1.56 -2.46
CA LYS A 68 -7.71 -0.36 -1.90
C LYS A 68 -6.73 0.34 -0.94
N VAL A 69 -6.65 1.65 -1.05
CA VAL A 69 -5.79 2.48 -0.19
C VAL A 69 -6.65 3.28 0.78
N GLU A 70 -6.32 3.22 2.06
CA GLU A 70 -6.88 4.07 3.10
C GLU A 70 -5.77 4.98 3.61
N THR A 71 -6.06 6.27 3.74
CA THR A 71 -5.08 7.26 4.16
C THR A 71 -5.42 7.82 5.53
N GLY A 72 -4.41 7.87 6.40
CA GLY A 72 -4.57 8.41 7.76
C GLY A 72 -5.06 7.37 8.75
N GLY A 73 -5.14 7.76 10.00
CA GLY A 73 -5.60 6.88 11.07
C GLY A 73 -4.60 5.84 11.53
N VAL A 74 -3.39 5.84 10.99
CA VAL A 74 -2.33 4.90 11.37
C VAL A 74 -1.04 5.66 11.67
N GLU A 75 -0.25 5.15 12.60
CA GLU A 75 1.05 5.73 12.93
C GLU A 75 2.13 5.31 11.94
N THR A 76 1.97 4.14 11.35
CA THR A 76 2.91 3.57 10.38
C THR A 76 2.10 2.94 9.25
N SER A 77 2.54 3.15 8.02
CA SER A 77 1.90 2.53 6.87
C SER A 77 2.06 1.01 6.92
N THR A 78 0.99 0.29 6.61
CA THR A 78 0.99 -1.17 6.67
C THR A 78 0.03 -1.74 5.63
N LEU A 79 0.27 -2.98 5.23
CA LEU A 79 -0.63 -3.71 4.34
C LEU A 79 -1.49 -4.65 5.19
N ASP A 80 -2.80 -4.40 5.17
CA ASP A 80 -3.77 -5.27 5.80
C ASP A 80 -4.17 -6.34 4.79
N ARG A 81 -3.96 -7.59 5.12
CA ARG A 81 -4.28 -8.72 4.23
C ARG A 81 -5.72 -9.20 4.36
N GLY A 82 -6.52 -8.51 5.16
CA GLY A 82 -7.92 -8.90 5.36
C GLY A 82 -8.09 -10.11 6.27
N GLU A 83 -7.11 -10.44 7.07
CA GLU A 83 -7.23 -11.53 8.03
C GLU A 83 -8.20 -11.14 9.14
N ALA A 84 -9.10 -12.06 9.43
CA ALA A 84 -10.05 -11.88 10.51
C ALA A 84 -9.36 -12.01 11.87
#